data_627d843eb1f97ffb7e1140bbfaf48d32
#
_entry.id   627d843eb1f97ffb7e1140bbfaf48d32
#
_cell.length_a   1.000
_cell.length_b   1.000
_cell.length_c   1.000
_cell.angle_alpha   90.00
_cell.angle_beta   90.00
_cell.angle_gamma   90.00
#
_symmetry.space_group_name_H-M   'P 1'
#
loop_
_entity.id
_entity.type
_entity.pdbx_description
1 polymer ?
#
loop_
_entity_poly.entity_id
_entity_poly.type
_entity_poly.pdbx_seq_one_letter_code
_entity_poly.pdbx_strand_id
1 'polypeptide(L)'
;MARDGGRKVGELAAATGLTVRTLHHYEQIGLLTASRRSTGGHRLYSADDVTRLYRICLLRRLGFPLAEIATTLDDPAWNLRAALGRHLASLDAQLRAGQELRQRVAGLLAGAPEHELLGVLEGMAMLDTAVRQGISVVVYADLEAAYAHLVDVFGLGPGSVTRGPDGVAVHGEVQAGDGVIWLHPESAEFGLASPRSVGAATASVVVMVDDVDAHHRHAAARGAEVVYEPVDQPYGYREYSARDLEGGLWSFMKELS
;
A
#
# COMPACT_ATOMS: atom_id res chain seq x y z
N MET A 1 -35.81 -24.35 -5.67
CA MET A 1 -35.33 -23.71 -6.89
C MET A 1 -35.20 -22.19 -6.61
N ALA A 2 -34.03 -21.72 -6.27
CA ALA A 2 -33.76 -20.28 -6.06
C ALA A 2 -33.78 -19.60 -7.44
N ARG A 3 -34.59 -18.56 -7.58
CA ARG A 3 -34.62 -17.70 -8.79
C ARG A 3 -33.27 -17.00 -8.89
N ASP A 4 -32.41 -17.49 -9.76
CA ASP A 4 -31.13 -16.88 -10.16
C ASP A 4 -31.40 -15.68 -11.10
N GLY A 5 -32.13 -14.69 -10.56
CA GLY A 5 -32.46 -13.44 -11.21
C GLY A 5 -31.46 -12.37 -10.79
N GLY A 6 -30.43 -12.09 -11.63
CA GLY A 6 -29.52 -10.99 -11.39
C GLY A 6 -30.26 -9.67 -11.16
N ARG A 7 -29.72 -8.81 -10.29
CA ARG A 7 -30.30 -7.49 -9.98
C ARG A 7 -30.03 -6.47 -11.07
N LYS A 8 -30.99 -5.60 -11.34
CA LYS A 8 -30.82 -4.48 -12.29
C LYS A 8 -30.05 -3.33 -11.61
N VAL A 9 -29.39 -2.50 -12.40
CA VAL A 9 -28.59 -1.34 -11.91
C VAL A 9 -29.40 -0.40 -11.00
N GLY A 10 -30.68 -0.15 -11.32
CA GLY A 10 -31.53 0.70 -10.49
C GLY A 10 -31.87 0.11 -9.11
N GLU A 11 -32.02 -1.20 -9.02
CA GLU A 11 -32.24 -1.93 -7.75
C GLU A 11 -30.99 -1.88 -6.87
N LEU A 12 -29.80 -1.97 -7.48
CA LEU A 12 -28.53 -1.84 -6.77
C LEU A 12 -28.30 -0.42 -6.26
N ALA A 13 -28.59 0.57 -7.09
CA ALA A 13 -28.49 1.99 -6.72
C ALA A 13 -29.36 2.27 -5.49
N ALA A 14 -30.62 1.82 -5.50
CA ALA A 14 -31.53 1.98 -4.36
C ALA A 14 -31.06 1.26 -3.09
N ALA A 15 -30.54 0.03 -3.22
CA ALA A 15 -30.09 -0.79 -2.11
C ALA A 15 -28.81 -0.27 -1.43
N THR A 16 -27.93 0.43 -2.16
CA THR A 16 -26.62 0.91 -1.68
C THR A 16 -26.56 2.40 -1.38
N GLY A 17 -27.63 3.14 -1.76
CA GLY A 17 -27.66 4.61 -1.68
C GLY A 17 -26.73 5.30 -2.72
N LEU A 18 -26.27 4.56 -3.73
CA LEU A 18 -25.47 5.08 -4.82
C LEU A 18 -26.38 5.58 -5.96
N THR A 19 -25.80 6.44 -6.81
CA THR A 19 -26.48 6.81 -8.07
C THR A 19 -26.15 5.78 -9.16
N VAL A 20 -27.06 5.65 -10.16
CA VAL A 20 -26.81 4.83 -11.35
C VAL A 20 -25.55 5.31 -12.09
N ARG A 21 -25.29 6.63 -12.07
CA ARG A 21 -24.07 7.23 -12.65
C ARG A 21 -22.80 6.74 -11.93
N THR A 22 -22.84 6.62 -10.61
CA THR A 22 -21.72 6.07 -9.83
C THR A 22 -21.45 4.60 -10.19
N LEU A 23 -22.51 3.78 -10.34
CA LEU A 23 -22.37 2.38 -10.72
C LEU A 23 -21.81 2.23 -12.16
N HIS A 24 -22.21 3.09 -13.09
CA HIS A 24 -21.63 3.15 -14.42
C HIS A 24 -20.16 3.58 -14.40
N HIS A 25 -19.79 4.52 -13.53
CA HIS A 25 -18.40 4.91 -13.35
C HIS A 25 -17.56 3.74 -12.80
N TYR A 26 -18.05 2.99 -11.81
CA TYR A 26 -17.37 1.80 -11.30
C TYR A 26 -17.17 0.73 -12.37
N GLU A 27 -18.10 0.60 -13.31
CA GLU A 27 -17.95 -0.29 -14.45
C GLU A 27 -16.88 0.22 -15.45
N GLN A 28 -16.85 1.54 -15.71
CA GLN A 28 -15.86 2.14 -16.62
C GLN A 28 -14.43 1.97 -16.14
N ILE A 29 -14.20 2.07 -14.82
CA ILE A 29 -12.88 1.89 -14.21
C ILE A 29 -12.58 0.43 -13.83
N GLY A 30 -13.44 -0.54 -14.22
CA GLY A 30 -13.23 -1.96 -13.95
C GLY A 30 -13.45 -2.40 -12.51
N LEU A 31 -13.89 -1.49 -11.62
CA LEU A 31 -14.08 -1.78 -10.20
C LEU A 31 -15.25 -2.73 -9.93
N LEU A 32 -16.33 -2.64 -10.74
CA LEU A 32 -17.51 -3.50 -10.69
C LEU A 32 -17.95 -3.83 -12.13
N THR A 33 -18.06 -5.09 -12.47
CA THR A 33 -18.50 -5.52 -13.80
C THR A 33 -19.80 -6.31 -13.67
N ALA A 34 -20.80 -6.00 -14.50
CA ALA A 34 -22.02 -6.81 -14.58
C ALA A 34 -21.71 -8.14 -15.25
N SER A 35 -21.85 -9.24 -14.50
CA SER A 35 -21.52 -10.59 -14.99
C SER A 35 -22.49 -11.12 -16.06
N ARG A 36 -23.67 -10.50 -16.24
CA ARG A 36 -24.73 -10.95 -17.18
C ARG A 36 -25.44 -9.78 -17.84
N ARG A 37 -26.12 -10.08 -18.96
CA ARG A 37 -27.08 -9.18 -19.62
C ARG A 37 -28.40 -9.88 -19.81
N SER A 38 -29.52 -9.16 -19.71
CA SER A 38 -30.83 -9.66 -20.02
C SER A 38 -31.03 -9.82 -21.54
N THR A 39 -32.06 -10.53 -21.96
CA THR A 39 -32.46 -10.63 -23.36
C THR A 39 -32.74 -9.27 -24.02
N GLY A 40 -33.08 -8.25 -23.24
CA GLY A 40 -33.23 -6.85 -23.67
C GLY A 40 -31.95 -5.99 -23.58
N GLY A 41 -30.79 -6.61 -23.37
CA GLY A 41 -29.49 -5.89 -23.32
C GLY A 41 -29.19 -5.18 -22.00
N HIS A 42 -30.08 -5.23 -21.00
CA HIS A 42 -29.88 -4.59 -19.72
C HIS A 42 -28.84 -5.37 -18.87
N ARG A 43 -28.02 -4.62 -18.11
CA ARG A 43 -27.04 -5.16 -17.17
C ARG A 43 -27.72 -5.90 -16.02
N LEU A 44 -27.23 -7.09 -15.72
CA LEU A 44 -27.67 -7.92 -14.60
C LEU A 44 -26.46 -8.27 -13.74
N TYR A 45 -26.57 -8.00 -12.45
CA TYR A 45 -25.54 -8.24 -11.46
C TYR A 45 -25.87 -9.51 -10.67
N SER A 46 -24.94 -10.44 -10.60
CA SER A 46 -25.04 -11.69 -9.83
C SER A 46 -24.98 -11.42 -8.33
N ALA A 47 -25.15 -12.46 -7.52
CA ALA A 47 -24.97 -12.36 -6.06
C ALA A 47 -23.52 -11.98 -5.71
N ASP A 48 -22.53 -12.47 -6.47
CA ASP A 48 -21.11 -12.15 -6.27
C ASP A 48 -20.81 -10.69 -6.61
N ASP A 49 -21.37 -10.18 -7.72
CA ASP A 49 -21.25 -8.76 -8.09
C ASP A 49 -21.86 -7.85 -7.01
N VAL A 50 -22.99 -8.25 -6.43
CA VAL A 50 -23.63 -7.55 -5.31
C VAL A 50 -22.74 -7.56 -4.07
N THR A 51 -22.17 -8.70 -3.75
CA THR A 51 -21.23 -8.83 -2.61
C THR A 51 -20.01 -7.96 -2.83
N ARG A 52 -19.44 -7.95 -4.03
CA ARG A 52 -18.32 -7.06 -4.41
C ARG A 52 -18.72 -5.58 -4.23
N LEU A 53 -19.91 -5.19 -4.69
CA LEU A 53 -20.42 -3.82 -4.53
C LEU A 53 -20.53 -3.41 -3.05
N TYR A 54 -21.03 -4.29 -2.18
CA TYR A 54 -21.12 -3.99 -0.75
C TYR A 54 -19.73 -3.82 -0.12
N ARG A 55 -18.73 -4.61 -0.53
CA ARG A 55 -17.32 -4.43 -0.10
C ARG A 55 -16.78 -3.08 -0.58
N ILE A 56 -17.02 -2.70 -1.83
CA ILE A 56 -16.65 -1.37 -2.36
C ILE A 56 -17.27 -0.26 -1.51
N CYS A 57 -18.57 -0.34 -1.24
CA CYS A 57 -19.28 0.67 -0.44
C CYS A 57 -18.72 0.78 0.98
N LEU A 58 -18.42 -0.37 1.61
CA LEU A 58 -17.83 -0.41 2.95
C LEU A 58 -16.45 0.27 2.96
N LEU A 59 -15.55 -0.13 2.08
CA LEU A 59 -14.20 0.42 1.99
C LEU A 59 -14.21 1.92 1.66
N ARG A 60 -15.11 2.35 0.77
CA ARG A 60 -15.33 3.78 0.47
C ARG A 60 -15.75 4.58 1.71
N ARG A 61 -16.70 4.06 2.50
CA ARG A 61 -17.14 4.69 3.75
C ARG A 61 -16.05 4.74 4.81
N LEU A 62 -15.11 3.81 4.77
CA LEU A 62 -13.92 3.79 5.61
C LEU A 62 -12.80 4.71 5.07
N GLY A 63 -13.02 5.42 3.95
CA GLY A 63 -12.09 6.40 3.41
C GLY A 63 -11.08 5.87 2.41
N PHE A 64 -11.15 4.59 2.01
CA PHE A 64 -10.22 4.03 1.04
C PHE A 64 -10.39 4.66 -0.35
N PRO A 65 -9.31 5.03 -1.06
CA PRO A 65 -9.36 5.49 -2.44
C PRO A 65 -9.86 4.40 -3.39
N LEU A 66 -10.52 4.79 -4.50
CA LEU A 66 -11.07 3.81 -5.46
C LEU A 66 -9.99 2.93 -6.10
N ALA A 67 -8.81 3.50 -6.38
CA ALA A 67 -7.68 2.75 -6.94
C ALA A 67 -7.20 1.65 -5.98
N GLU A 68 -7.09 1.96 -4.69
CA GLU A 68 -6.73 0.99 -3.66
C GLU A 68 -7.81 -0.09 -3.49
N ILE A 69 -9.10 0.27 -3.56
CA ILE A 69 -10.21 -0.69 -3.49
C ILE A 69 -10.15 -1.67 -4.67
N ALA A 70 -9.78 -1.22 -5.87
CA ALA A 70 -9.68 -2.07 -7.05
C ALA A 70 -8.62 -3.16 -6.87
N THR A 71 -7.38 -2.77 -6.55
CA THR A 71 -6.27 -3.70 -6.31
C THR A 71 -6.56 -4.65 -5.16
N THR A 72 -7.13 -4.12 -4.09
CA THR A 72 -7.53 -4.82 -2.88
C THR A 72 -8.55 -5.95 -3.11
N LEU A 73 -9.59 -5.69 -3.90
CA LEU A 73 -10.66 -6.66 -4.11
C LEU A 73 -10.29 -7.77 -5.10
N ASP A 74 -9.27 -7.55 -5.91
CA ASP A 74 -8.79 -8.50 -6.92
C ASP A 74 -7.62 -9.36 -6.40
N ASP A 75 -7.06 -9.03 -5.23
CA ASP A 75 -6.00 -9.79 -4.59
C ASP A 75 -6.56 -10.97 -3.76
N PRO A 76 -6.25 -12.23 -4.13
CA PRO A 76 -6.66 -13.41 -3.35
C PRO A 76 -6.09 -13.48 -1.93
N ALA A 77 -4.93 -12.85 -1.70
CA ALA A 77 -4.26 -12.80 -0.40
C ALA A 77 -4.77 -11.65 0.48
N TRP A 78 -5.64 -10.77 -0.04
CA TRP A 78 -6.12 -9.62 0.69
C TRP A 78 -6.94 -10.00 1.94
N ASN A 79 -6.55 -9.45 3.07
CA ASN A 79 -7.19 -9.70 4.35
C ASN A 79 -7.93 -8.43 4.84
N LEU A 80 -9.26 -8.47 4.74
CA LEU A 80 -10.14 -7.39 5.22
C LEU A 80 -9.84 -7.01 6.69
N ARG A 81 -9.57 -7.99 7.55
CA ARG A 81 -9.31 -7.74 8.97
C ARG A 81 -8.03 -6.92 9.16
N ALA A 82 -6.96 -7.24 8.42
CA ALA A 82 -5.72 -6.48 8.46
C ALA A 82 -5.91 -5.04 7.95
N ALA A 83 -6.64 -4.84 6.85
CA ALA A 83 -6.95 -3.52 6.32
C ALA A 83 -7.76 -2.67 7.31
N LEU A 84 -8.78 -3.28 7.93
CA LEU A 84 -9.57 -2.62 8.98
C LEU A 84 -8.74 -2.30 10.23
N GLY A 85 -7.80 -3.16 10.61
CA GLY A 85 -6.87 -2.93 11.72
C GLY A 85 -5.98 -1.71 11.48
N ARG A 86 -5.39 -1.57 10.28
CA ARG A 86 -4.61 -0.38 9.90
C ARG A 86 -5.47 0.88 9.91
N HIS A 87 -6.67 0.80 9.35
CA HIS A 87 -7.58 1.95 9.34
C HIS A 87 -7.98 2.38 10.77
N LEU A 88 -8.27 1.42 11.65
CA LEU A 88 -8.55 1.70 13.06
C LEU A 88 -7.37 2.37 13.75
N ALA A 89 -6.14 1.86 13.55
CA ALA A 89 -4.93 2.49 14.10
C ALA A 89 -4.75 3.94 13.62
N SER A 90 -5.05 4.21 12.35
CA SER A 90 -5.02 5.57 11.78
C SER A 90 -6.08 6.48 12.43
N LEU A 91 -7.31 5.98 12.61
CA LEU A 91 -8.37 6.74 13.30
C LEU A 91 -8.01 7.02 14.75
N ASP A 92 -7.42 6.06 15.46
CA ASP A 92 -6.96 6.25 16.85
C ASP A 92 -5.87 7.31 16.94
N ALA A 93 -4.94 7.36 15.97
CA ALA A 93 -3.93 8.40 15.90
C ALA A 93 -4.54 9.78 15.67
N GLN A 94 -5.51 9.91 14.76
CA GLN A 94 -6.24 11.15 14.50
C GLN A 94 -7.04 11.62 15.73
N LEU A 95 -7.69 10.68 16.43
CA LEU A 95 -8.40 10.97 17.66
C LEU A 95 -7.48 11.50 18.75
N ARG A 96 -6.30 10.88 18.94
CA ARG A 96 -5.30 11.37 19.92
C ARG A 96 -4.83 12.78 19.59
N ALA A 97 -4.47 13.04 18.32
CA ALA A 97 -4.06 14.38 17.88
C ALA A 97 -5.17 15.43 18.09
N GLY A 98 -6.41 15.08 17.77
CA GLY A 98 -7.58 15.94 18.02
C GLY A 98 -7.84 16.20 19.51
N GLN A 99 -7.63 15.21 20.38
CA GLN A 99 -7.76 15.36 21.82
C GLN A 99 -6.68 16.28 22.41
N GLU A 100 -5.42 16.13 21.95
CA GLU A 100 -4.31 17.00 22.34
C GLU A 100 -4.56 18.45 21.94
N LEU A 101 -4.98 18.68 20.69
CA LEU A 101 -5.35 20.01 20.23
C LEU A 101 -6.48 20.61 21.07
N ARG A 102 -7.54 19.84 21.33
CA ARG A 102 -8.65 20.26 22.19
C ARG A 102 -8.18 20.65 23.59
N GLN A 103 -7.25 19.89 24.20
CA GLN A 103 -6.70 20.21 25.53
C GLN A 103 -5.93 21.53 25.52
N ARG A 104 -5.08 21.77 24.48
CA ARG A 104 -4.36 23.03 24.31
C ARG A 104 -5.31 24.23 24.16
N VAL A 105 -6.32 24.10 23.32
CA VAL A 105 -7.36 25.14 23.16
C VAL A 105 -8.11 25.40 24.46
N ALA A 106 -8.47 24.36 25.21
CA ALA A 106 -9.12 24.51 26.51
C ALA A 106 -8.20 25.21 27.55
N GLY A 107 -6.89 24.93 27.52
CA GLY A 107 -5.89 25.62 28.35
C GLY A 107 -5.85 27.13 28.08
N LEU A 108 -5.83 27.52 26.80
CA LEU A 108 -5.88 28.93 26.40
C LEU A 108 -7.17 29.64 26.88
N LEU A 109 -8.33 28.97 26.77
CA LEU A 109 -9.61 29.50 27.28
C LEU A 109 -9.62 29.64 28.82
N ALA A 110 -8.84 28.82 29.53
CA ALA A 110 -8.67 28.88 30.97
C ALA A 110 -7.61 29.88 31.43
N GLY A 111 -7.03 30.67 30.51
CA GLY A 111 -6.05 31.71 30.81
C GLY A 111 -4.58 31.29 30.72
N ALA A 112 -4.29 30.23 29.98
CA ALA A 112 -2.89 29.89 29.64
C ALA A 112 -2.23 31.05 28.86
N PRO A 113 -0.92 31.25 29.01
CA PRO A 113 -0.24 32.37 28.39
C PRO A 113 -0.26 32.29 26.85
N GLU A 114 -0.37 33.46 26.19
CA GLU A 114 -0.51 33.58 24.73
C GLU A 114 0.60 32.92 23.91
N HIS A 115 1.77 32.66 24.50
CA HIS A 115 2.83 31.94 23.77
C HIS A 115 2.47 30.49 23.45
N GLU A 116 1.47 29.91 24.12
CA GLU A 116 0.92 28.59 23.78
C GLU A 116 0.05 28.61 22.51
N LEU A 117 -0.35 29.80 21.99
CA LEU A 117 -1.03 29.92 20.70
C LEU A 117 -0.26 29.30 19.54
N LEU A 118 1.08 29.40 19.57
CA LEU A 118 1.92 28.77 18.55
C LEU A 118 1.74 27.26 18.52
N GLY A 119 1.68 26.61 19.67
CA GLY A 119 1.44 25.17 19.78
C GLY A 119 0.04 24.73 19.31
N VAL A 120 -0.97 25.63 19.41
CA VAL A 120 -2.31 25.37 18.84
C VAL A 120 -2.27 25.47 17.32
N LEU A 121 -1.61 26.49 16.76
CA LEU A 121 -1.47 26.65 15.31
C LEU A 121 -0.67 25.49 14.70
N GLU A 122 0.41 25.06 15.35
CA GLU A 122 1.17 23.86 14.92
C GLU A 122 0.32 22.60 14.97
N GLY A 123 -0.48 22.40 16.02
CA GLY A 123 -1.40 21.26 16.13
C GLY A 123 -2.49 21.28 15.07
N MET A 124 -3.04 22.45 14.71
CA MET A 124 -4.00 22.59 13.61
C MET A 124 -3.34 22.30 12.26
N ALA A 125 -2.14 22.81 12.01
CA ALA A 125 -1.39 22.54 10.78
C ALA A 125 -1.08 21.03 10.64
N MET A 126 -0.75 20.33 11.71
CA MET A 126 -0.54 18.88 11.69
C MET A 126 -1.81 18.09 11.32
N LEU A 127 -2.99 18.54 11.72
CA LEU A 127 -4.26 17.91 11.34
C LEU A 127 -4.59 18.13 9.85
N ASP A 128 -4.24 19.32 9.31
CA ASP A 128 -4.48 19.68 7.91
C ASP A 128 -3.44 19.05 6.96
N THR A 129 -2.21 18.81 7.44
CA THR A 129 -1.09 18.25 6.66
C THR A 129 -0.73 16.83 7.08
N ALA A 130 -1.70 16.04 7.56
CA ALA A 130 -1.44 14.67 7.98
C ALA A 130 -0.80 13.84 6.86
N VAL A 131 0.41 13.36 7.09
CA VAL A 131 1.07 12.38 6.21
C VAL A 131 0.24 11.10 6.26
N ARG A 132 -0.31 10.69 5.13
CA ARG A 132 -1.17 9.50 5.04
C ARG A 132 -0.36 8.21 4.91
N GLN A 133 0.72 8.27 4.14
CA GLN A 133 1.58 7.12 3.87
C GLN A 133 2.94 7.60 3.38
N GLY A 134 4.01 6.94 3.82
CA GLY A 134 5.32 7.01 3.21
C GLY A 134 5.51 5.81 2.30
N ILE A 135 5.95 6.01 1.07
CA ILE A 135 6.30 4.95 0.13
C ILE A 135 7.75 5.13 -0.25
N SER A 136 8.57 4.09 -0.03
CA SER A 136 9.96 4.09 -0.48
C SER A 136 10.01 3.89 -1.98
N VAL A 137 10.82 4.71 -2.67
CA VAL A 137 11.09 4.55 -4.09
C VAL A 137 12.54 4.11 -4.22
N VAL A 138 12.77 2.97 -4.89
CA VAL A 138 14.11 2.45 -5.17
C VAL A 138 14.38 2.58 -6.67
N VAL A 139 15.57 3.04 -7.02
CA VAL A 139 15.93 3.38 -8.40
C VAL A 139 16.81 2.30 -9.00
N TYR A 140 16.48 1.88 -10.20
CA TYR A 140 17.20 0.82 -10.94
C TYR A 140 17.51 1.25 -12.37
N ALA A 141 18.67 0.84 -12.87
CA ALA A 141 19.02 0.96 -14.28
C ALA A 141 18.22 -0.04 -15.14
N ASP A 142 18.00 -1.26 -14.61
CA ASP A 142 17.14 -2.29 -15.20
C ASP A 142 16.00 -2.65 -14.25
N LEU A 143 14.88 -1.96 -14.40
CA LEU A 143 13.71 -2.11 -13.51
C LEU A 143 13.10 -3.51 -13.60
N GLU A 144 13.05 -4.13 -14.78
CA GLU A 144 12.43 -5.46 -14.95
C GLU A 144 13.27 -6.55 -14.30
N ALA A 145 14.60 -6.52 -14.50
CA ALA A 145 15.51 -7.44 -13.84
C ALA A 145 15.48 -7.24 -12.32
N ALA A 146 15.40 -5.99 -11.85
CA ALA A 146 15.26 -5.68 -10.43
C ALA A 146 13.97 -6.25 -9.84
N TYR A 147 12.83 -6.04 -10.51
CA TYR A 147 11.55 -6.60 -10.09
C TYR A 147 11.62 -8.13 -9.93
N ALA A 148 12.14 -8.82 -10.95
CA ALA A 148 12.28 -10.27 -10.92
C ALA A 148 13.18 -10.72 -9.75
N HIS A 149 14.32 -10.05 -9.55
CA HIS A 149 15.23 -10.36 -8.45
C HIS A 149 14.59 -10.19 -7.07
N LEU A 150 13.88 -9.07 -6.86
CA LEU A 150 13.23 -8.79 -5.58
C LEU A 150 12.14 -9.81 -5.24
N VAL A 151 11.39 -10.27 -6.25
CA VAL A 151 10.35 -11.30 -6.07
C VAL A 151 10.98 -12.69 -5.90
N ASP A 152 11.89 -13.09 -6.80
CA ASP A 152 12.37 -14.47 -6.85
C ASP A 152 13.45 -14.75 -5.81
N VAL A 153 14.37 -13.79 -5.57
CA VAL A 153 15.53 -13.99 -4.68
C VAL A 153 15.21 -13.53 -3.26
N PHE A 154 14.65 -12.32 -3.11
CA PHE A 154 14.30 -11.78 -1.79
C PHE A 154 12.91 -12.18 -1.30
N GLY A 155 12.11 -12.88 -2.12
CA GLY A 155 10.81 -13.39 -1.69
C GLY A 155 9.77 -12.30 -1.41
N LEU A 156 9.96 -11.09 -1.96
CA LEU A 156 8.95 -10.04 -1.83
C LEU A 156 7.69 -10.44 -2.60
N GLY A 157 6.54 -10.01 -2.12
CA GLY A 157 5.27 -10.29 -2.78
C GLY A 157 5.22 -9.66 -4.18
N PRO A 158 4.65 -10.37 -5.18
CA PRO A 158 4.52 -9.83 -6.52
C PRO A 158 3.58 -8.61 -6.52
N GLY A 159 3.93 -7.62 -7.34
CA GLY A 159 3.14 -6.44 -7.59
C GLY A 159 2.90 -6.27 -9.09
N SER A 160 3.29 -5.12 -9.65
CA SER A 160 3.09 -4.83 -11.07
C SER A 160 4.29 -4.12 -11.69
N VAL A 161 4.45 -4.26 -13.00
CA VAL A 161 5.37 -3.46 -13.81
C VAL A 161 4.56 -2.76 -14.89
N THR A 162 4.58 -1.43 -14.87
CA THR A 162 3.92 -0.58 -15.87
C THR A 162 4.91 -0.19 -16.96
N ARG A 163 4.49 -0.30 -18.22
CA ARG A 163 5.31 0.07 -19.38
C ARG A 163 4.73 1.29 -20.08
N GLY A 164 5.62 2.11 -20.59
CA GLY A 164 5.29 3.22 -21.46
C GLY A 164 4.81 2.79 -22.85
N PRO A 165 4.41 3.74 -23.71
CA PRO A 165 3.96 3.45 -25.07
C PRO A 165 5.03 2.79 -25.96
N ASP A 166 6.29 2.95 -25.61
CA ASP A 166 7.47 2.35 -26.24
C ASP A 166 7.80 0.94 -25.74
N GLY A 167 7.01 0.42 -24.78
CA GLY A 167 7.19 -0.88 -24.17
C GLY A 167 8.24 -0.92 -23.05
N VAL A 168 8.90 0.21 -22.75
CA VAL A 168 9.91 0.32 -21.69
C VAL A 168 9.22 0.40 -20.31
N ALA A 169 9.77 -0.30 -19.32
CA ALA A 169 9.26 -0.21 -17.95
C ALA A 169 9.51 1.19 -17.35
N VAL A 170 8.44 1.87 -16.94
CA VAL A 170 8.49 3.23 -16.38
C VAL A 170 8.15 3.27 -14.89
N HIS A 171 7.57 2.22 -14.34
CA HIS A 171 7.23 2.09 -12.94
C HIS A 171 7.08 0.62 -12.58
N GLY A 172 7.46 0.26 -11.35
CA GLY A 172 7.23 -1.06 -10.78
C GLY A 172 6.78 -0.96 -9.33
N GLU A 173 6.14 -2.01 -8.84
CA GLU A 173 5.73 -2.15 -7.44
C GLU A 173 6.01 -3.57 -6.97
N VAL A 174 6.51 -3.72 -5.75
CA VAL A 174 6.62 -5.00 -5.03
C VAL A 174 6.00 -4.87 -3.65
N GLN A 175 5.45 -5.97 -3.13
CA GLN A 175 4.84 -6.00 -1.81
C GLN A 175 5.88 -6.42 -0.76
N ALA A 176 5.99 -5.68 0.33
CA ALA A 176 6.81 -6.00 1.48
C ALA A 176 5.91 -6.08 2.72
N GLY A 177 5.39 -7.27 3.01
CA GLY A 177 4.37 -7.47 4.03
C GLY A 177 3.07 -6.73 3.69
N ASP A 178 2.67 -5.76 4.52
CA ASP A 178 1.51 -4.88 4.29
C ASP A 178 1.88 -3.56 3.61
N GLY A 179 3.17 -3.32 3.36
CA GLY A 179 3.71 -2.17 2.64
C GLY A 179 3.95 -2.45 1.17
N VAL A 180 4.14 -1.37 0.42
CA VAL A 180 4.54 -1.39 -1.00
C VAL A 180 5.85 -0.62 -1.16
N ILE A 181 6.73 -1.11 -2.01
CA ILE A 181 7.95 -0.44 -2.44
C ILE A 181 7.81 -0.16 -3.93
N TRP A 182 8.01 1.08 -4.32
CA TRP A 182 8.00 1.49 -5.71
C TRP A 182 9.39 1.38 -6.33
N LEU A 183 9.42 0.91 -7.57
CA LEU A 183 10.62 0.83 -8.38
C LEU A 183 10.53 1.86 -9.50
N HIS A 184 11.58 2.62 -9.68
CA HIS A 184 11.64 3.67 -10.69
C HIS A 184 12.89 3.52 -11.55
N PRO A 185 12.83 3.74 -12.85
CA PRO A 185 14.02 3.80 -13.68
C PRO A 185 14.88 5.03 -13.31
N GLU A 186 16.15 5.02 -13.69
CA GLU A 186 17.00 6.20 -13.57
C GLU A 186 16.39 7.40 -14.30
N SER A 187 16.55 8.58 -13.72
CA SER A 187 16.05 9.83 -14.30
C SER A 187 17.02 10.97 -14.06
N ALA A 188 17.66 11.43 -15.11
CA ALA A 188 18.55 12.58 -15.06
C ALA A 188 17.79 13.88 -14.72
N GLU A 189 16.53 14.00 -15.13
CA GLU A 189 15.68 15.16 -14.85
C GLU A 189 15.45 15.35 -13.34
N PHE A 190 15.27 14.24 -12.60
CA PHE A 190 15.06 14.26 -11.16
C PHE A 190 16.33 13.96 -10.36
N GLY A 191 17.47 13.77 -11.02
CA GLY A 191 18.72 13.39 -10.36
C GLY A 191 18.67 12.01 -9.69
N LEU A 192 17.85 11.09 -10.22
CA LEU A 192 17.71 9.73 -9.73
C LEU A 192 18.69 8.82 -10.46
N ALA A 193 19.54 8.14 -9.71
CA ALA A 193 20.50 7.17 -10.22
C ALA A 193 20.48 5.90 -9.37
N SER A 194 20.75 4.75 -9.99
CA SER A 194 20.81 3.46 -9.33
C SER A 194 22.12 3.29 -8.54
N PRO A 195 22.19 2.39 -7.54
CA PRO A 195 23.43 2.02 -6.87
C PRO A 195 24.52 1.58 -7.85
N ARG A 196 24.15 0.89 -8.93
CA ARG A 196 25.08 0.48 -10.00
C ARG A 196 25.74 1.67 -10.67
N SER A 197 24.98 2.69 -11.04
CA SER A 197 25.49 3.87 -11.72
C SER A 197 26.32 4.77 -10.80
N VAL A 198 25.97 4.85 -9.53
CA VAL A 198 26.68 5.62 -8.50
C VAL A 198 27.92 4.89 -7.97
N GLY A 199 27.92 3.55 -8.02
CA GLY A 199 28.95 2.70 -7.43
C GLY A 199 28.83 2.56 -5.93
N ALA A 200 27.70 2.97 -5.32
CA ALA A 200 27.45 2.88 -3.89
C ALA A 200 25.94 2.85 -3.59
N ALA A 201 25.54 2.13 -2.54
CA ALA A 201 24.21 2.27 -1.96
C ALA A 201 24.15 3.55 -1.12
N THR A 202 23.22 4.45 -1.44
CA THR A 202 23.01 5.72 -0.72
C THR A 202 21.91 5.63 0.34
N ALA A 203 21.18 4.52 0.35
CA ALA A 203 20.15 4.17 1.34
C ALA A 203 20.11 2.66 1.53
N SER A 204 19.44 2.20 2.56
CA SER A 204 19.08 0.79 2.73
C SER A 204 17.57 0.64 2.88
N VAL A 205 17.05 -0.48 2.42
CA VAL A 205 15.65 -0.88 2.64
C VAL A 205 15.62 -1.93 3.74
N VAL A 206 14.76 -1.72 4.72
CA VAL A 206 14.56 -2.66 5.82
C VAL A 206 13.21 -3.36 5.61
N VAL A 207 13.23 -4.68 5.66
CA VAL A 207 12.03 -5.53 5.56
C VAL A 207 11.91 -6.39 6.82
N MET A 208 10.77 -6.31 7.48
CA MET A 208 10.48 -7.17 8.63
C MET A 208 10.04 -8.55 8.13
N VAL A 209 10.61 -9.61 8.69
CA VAL A 209 10.30 -11.01 8.36
C VAL A 209 10.01 -11.82 9.62
N ASP A 210 9.20 -12.88 9.49
CA ASP A 210 8.82 -13.71 10.63
C ASP A 210 9.96 -14.61 11.13
N ASP A 211 10.85 -15.05 10.22
CA ASP A 211 11.99 -15.93 10.51
C ASP A 211 13.18 -15.50 9.64
N VAL A 212 14.13 -14.80 10.27
CA VAL A 212 15.33 -14.26 9.60
C VAL A 212 16.23 -15.35 9.05
N ASP A 213 16.41 -16.46 9.79
CA ASP A 213 17.27 -17.57 9.38
C ASP A 213 16.65 -18.33 8.18
N ALA A 214 15.34 -18.55 8.19
CA ALA A 214 14.64 -19.17 7.08
C ALA A 214 14.68 -18.30 5.83
N HIS A 215 14.46 -16.99 5.98
CA HIS A 215 14.54 -16.03 4.89
C HIS A 215 15.93 -15.93 4.29
N HIS A 216 16.97 -15.88 5.15
CA HIS A 216 18.37 -15.93 4.72
C HIS A 216 18.68 -17.18 3.89
N ARG A 217 18.29 -18.38 4.37
CA ARG A 217 18.49 -19.63 3.61
C ARG A 217 17.78 -19.60 2.26
N HIS A 218 16.58 -19.04 2.19
CA HIS A 218 15.85 -18.88 0.94
C HIS A 218 16.60 -17.97 -0.05
N ALA A 219 17.03 -16.79 0.40
CA ALA A 219 17.73 -15.83 -0.44
C ALA A 219 19.09 -16.35 -0.90
N ALA A 220 19.88 -16.92 0.02
CA ALA A 220 21.19 -17.49 -0.27
C ALA A 220 21.11 -18.65 -1.28
N ALA A 221 20.12 -19.55 -1.14
CA ALA A 221 19.89 -20.65 -2.08
C ALA A 221 19.53 -20.17 -3.50
N ARG A 222 19.09 -18.91 -3.65
CA ARG A 222 18.74 -18.25 -4.93
C ARG A 222 19.82 -17.30 -5.42
N GLY A 223 20.99 -17.29 -4.76
CA GLY A 223 22.14 -16.51 -5.19
C GLY A 223 22.17 -15.07 -4.72
N ALA A 224 21.48 -14.73 -3.64
CA ALA A 224 21.62 -13.42 -3.01
C ALA A 224 23.08 -13.14 -2.62
N GLU A 225 23.57 -11.94 -2.88
CA GLU A 225 24.87 -11.47 -2.39
C GLU A 225 24.74 -11.08 -0.91
N VAL A 226 25.00 -12.04 -0.01
CA VAL A 226 24.91 -11.83 1.43
C VAL A 226 26.08 -10.96 1.89
N VAL A 227 25.81 -9.85 2.58
CA VAL A 227 26.81 -8.93 3.13
C VAL A 227 27.29 -9.43 4.50
N TYR A 228 26.34 -9.88 5.33
CA TYR A 228 26.62 -10.59 6.58
C TYR A 228 25.47 -11.54 6.94
N GLU A 229 25.85 -12.61 7.62
CA GLU A 229 24.95 -13.69 8.08
C GLU A 229 23.97 -13.21 9.18
N PRO A 230 22.88 -13.96 9.45
CA PRO A 230 21.97 -13.63 10.55
C PRO A 230 22.67 -13.49 11.91
N VAL A 231 22.53 -12.31 12.52
CA VAL A 231 23.13 -11.95 13.81
C VAL A 231 22.15 -11.18 14.67
N ASP A 232 22.25 -11.40 16.00
CA ASP A 232 21.49 -10.63 16.96
C ASP A 232 22.20 -9.30 17.24
N GLN A 233 21.53 -8.21 16.95
CA GLN A 233 22.08 -6.86 17.07
C GLN A 233 21.84 -6.28 18.47
N PRO A 234 22.75 -5.43 18.97
CA PRO A 234 22.63 -4.85 20.31
C PRO A 234 21.44 -3.92 20.47
N TYR A 235 20.81 -3.49 19.39
CA TYR A 235 19.60 -2.66 19.39
C TYR A 235 18.28 -3.48 19.34
N GLY A 236 18.35 -4.79 19.58
CA GLY A 236 17.16 -5.63 19.83
C GLY A 236 16.54 -6.29 18.60
N TYR A 237 17.31 -6.44 17.52
CA TYR A 237 16.84 -7.13 16.32
C TYR A 237 17.80 -8.26 15.93
N ARG A 238 17.24 -9.38 15.46
CA ARG A 238 17.98 -10.35 14.67
C ARG A 238 17.87 -9.93 13.21
N GLU A 239 19.00 -9.86 12.49
CA GLU A 239 19.00 -9.41 11.10
C GLU A 239 20.13 -10.02 10.28
N TYR A 240 19.97 -9.99 8.96
CA TYR A 240 21.05 -10.14 8.00
C TYR A 240 20.88 -9.09 6.90
N SER A 241 21.93 -8.81 6.15
CA SER A 241 21.86 -7.93 4.98
C SER A 241 22.37 -8.62 3.72
N ALA A 242 21.77 -8.24 2.59
CA ALA A 242 22.17 -8.68 1.27
C ALA A 242 22.12 -7.50 0.28
N ARG A 243 22.84 -7.63 -0.82
CA ARG A 243 22.74 -6.69 -1.94
C ARG A 243 21.80 -7.23 -3.00
N ASP A 244 21.03 -6.34 -3.60
CA ASP A 244 20.29 -6.65 -4.80
C ASP A 244 21.21 -6.68 -6.03
N LEU A 245 20.65 -6.98 -7.20
CA LEU A 245 21.43 -7.12 -8.45
C LEU A 245 22.13 -5.83 -8.91
N GLU A 246 21.79 -4.68 -8.37
CA GLU A 246 22.43 -3.40 -8.68
C GLU A 246 23.23 -2.81 -7.52
N GLY A 247 23.43 -3.60 -6.44
CA GLY A 247 24.24 -3.22 -5.30
C GLY A 247 23.47 -2.45 -4.22
N GLY A 248 22.16 -2.31 -4.34
CA GLY A 248 21.30 -1.75 -3.29
C GLY A 248 21.36 -2.60 -2.03
N LEU A 249 21.38 -1.95 -0.86
CA LEU A 249 21.47 -2.64 0.43
C LEU A 249 20.09 -2.91 1.00
N TRP A 250 19.84 -4.18 1.33
CA TRP A 250 18.60 -4.66 1.93
C TRP A 250 18.91 -5.37 3.25
N SER A 251 18.16 -5.03 4.30
CA SER A 251 18.25 -5.69 5.60
C SER A 251 16.93 -6.37 5.91
N PHE A 252 17.00 -7.64 6.28
CA PHE A 252 15.85 -8.45 6.66
C PHE A 252 15.95 -8.73 8.14
N MET A 253 14.92 -8.31 8.91
CA MET A 253 15.06 -8.34 10.36
C MET A 253 13.76 -8.71 11.09
N LYS A 254 13.93 -9.11 12.34
CA LYS A 254 12.87 -9.40 13.30
C LYS A 254 13.26 -8.89 14.67
N GLU A 255 12.32 -8.29 15.39
CA GLU A 255 12.51 -7.89 16.79
C GLU A 255 12.75 -9.11 17.67
N LEU A 256 13.76 -9.02 18.55
CA LEU A 256 14.03 -10.00 19.58
C LEU A 256 13.05 -9.79 20.74
N SER A 257 12.34 -10.84 21.14
CA SER A 257 11.35 -10.85 22.25
C SER A 257 12.03 -10.92 23.61
#